data_c6b18dcf1a72cec6bac63df1d6d3ec8a
#
_entry.id   c6b18dcf1a72cec6bac63df1d6d3ec8a
#
_cell.length_a   1.000
_cell.length_b   1.000
_cell.length_c   1.000
_cell.angle_alpha   90.00
_cell.angle_beta   90.00
_cell.angle_gamma   90.00
#
_symmetry.space_group_name_H-M   'P 1'
#
loop_
_entity.id
_entity.type
_entity.pdbx_description
1 polymer ?
#
loop_
_entity_poly.entity_id
_entity_poly.type
_entity_poly.pdbx_seq_one_letter_code
_entity_poly.pdbx_strand_id
1 'polypeptide(L)'
;MKKDLQKKKKRATFLLKRRSGLKAAICLAGTFFSALFFFSGCQMEQQSFTASEQTENSSSTSEPMQEPLAVTAAGEVFLLLPDQEAACTATLPEALPHVEKDDFSVQVFEGETLAFSGTAAQLETFVPPQNGLYRYSFSNGNFSYTLMVETAFAPQIFWQESEALLGEALPLSVRYTDAQSVTAETSLSFQPVFYPVDDGWVSLLPIHWNTTPGEYPLTIYAGTSVFELTVTVADRTFEIQNLTVDETTTAQTVENDEANAEWNQIIEPLKAISDSEQYWSGCFLQPVEGEITTQYGMIRYVNGNPTSVRHSGVDLAADTGTPVQAAGKGRVLFAGYLQLTGNTVLIEHGYGLKSWYYHMDSLDVLTDQMVEQGQIIGKVGSTGFSTGPHLHFAMSVNRVFINPWTAIDKGFSWGNRR
;
A
#
# COMPACT_ATOMS: atom_id res chain seq x y z
N MET A 1 20.78 31.45 39.94
CA MET A 1 20.39 30.70 38.74
C MET A 1 21.53 30.14 37.82
N LYS A 2 22.76 30.66 37.83
CA LYS A 2 23.87 30.12 37.00
C LYS A 2 24.68 28.98 37.66
N LYS A 3 24.57 28.75 38.98
CA LYS A 3 25.32 27.69 39.69
C LYS A 3 24.62 26.30 39.68
N ASP A 4 23.32 26.23 39.42
CA ASP A 4 22.59 24.98 39.43
C ASP A 4 22.61 24.24 38.06
N LEU A 5 22.86 24.94 36.95
CA LEU A 5 23.02 24.33 35.64
C LEU A 5 24.34 23.56 35.48
N GLN A 6 25.40 23.95 36.20
CA GLN A 6 26.69 23.23 36.16
C GLN A 6 26.70 21.93 36.96
N LYS A 7 25.84 21.82 38.00
CA LYS A 7 25.74 20.60 38.81
C LYS A 7 24.96 19.49 38.08
N LYS A 8 24.02 19.84 37.23
CA LYS A 8 23.28 18.83 36.39
C LYS A 8 24.11 18.29 35.24
N LYS A 9 25.01 19.04 34.64
CA LYS A 9 25.92 18.54 33.57
C LYS A 9 27.01 17.58 34.08
N LYS A 10 27.45 17.69 35.33
CA LYS A 10 28.45 16.74 35.90
C LYS A 10 27.87 15.42 36.38
N ARG A 11 26.54 15.28 36.55
CA ARG A 11 25.88 14.00 36.88
C ARG A 11 25.55 13.15 35.66
N ALA A 12 25.39 13.75 34.51
CA ALA A 12 25.11 13.01 33.26
C ALA A 12 26.35 12.33 32.66
N THR A 13 27.55 12.82 32.95
CA THR A 13 28.81 12.28 32.42
C THR A 13 29.39 11.13 33.25
N PHE A 14 28.88 10.87 34.45
CA PHE A 14 29.36 9.80 35.33
C PHE A 14 28.59 8.47 35.18
N LEU A 15 27.45 8.45 34.50
CA LEU A 15 26.62 7.26 34.29
C LEU A 15 26.88 6.56 32.95
N LEU A 16 27.73 7.10 32.08
CA LEU A 16 28.07 6.53 30.76
C LEU A 16 29.43 5.80 30.71
N LYS A 17 30.13 5.64 31.87
CA LYS A 17 31.46 4.99 31.94
C LYS A 17 31.52 3.68 32.70
N ARG A 18 30.39 2.93 32.82
CA ARG A 18 30.36 1.62 33.46
C ARG A 18 29.50 0.61 32.70
N ARG A 19 29.82 0.36 31.42
CA ARG A 19 29.42 -0.87 30.70
C ARG A 19 30.34 -1.09 29.51
N SER A 20 31.61 -1.40 29.79
CA SER A 20 32.51 -2.01 28.82
C SER A 20 33.42 -2.95 29.62
N GLY A 21 33.10 -4.22 29.58
CA GLY A 21 33.93 -5.23 30.19
C GLY A 21 33.16 -6.50 30.53
N LEU A 22 32.80 -7.31 29.52
CA LEU A 22 32.76 -8.75 29.68
C LEU A 22 32.94 -9.38 28.28
N LYS A 23 34.17 -9.68 27.95
CA LYS A 23 34.52 -10.66 26.90
C LYS A 23 34.40 -12.05 27.56
N ALA A 24 33.53 -12.85 27.06
CA ALA A 24 33.58 -14.29 27.27
C ALA A 24 33.62 -14.94 25.88
N ALA A 25 34.78 -15.55 25.65
CA ALA A 25 35.02 -16.46 24.56
C ALA A 25 34.26 -17.76 24.79
N ILE A 26 33.54 -18.24 23.78
CA ILE A 26 33.21 -19.67 23.67
C ILE A 26 33.65 -20.13 22.29
N CYS A 27 34.56 -21.09 22.31
CA CYS A 27 35.11 -21.78 21.16
C CYS A 27 34.14 -22.75 20.51
N LEU A 28 34.25 -22.81 19.20
CA LEU A 28 34.25 -23.98 18.30
C LEU A 28 33.45 -25.24 18.69
N ALA A 29 32.49 -25.57 17.85
CA ALA A 29 32.49 -26.91 17.24
C ALA A 29 31.78 -26.76 15.87
N GLY A 30 32.56 -26.83 14.82
CA GLY A 30 32.13 -26.92 13.46
C GLY A 30 31.62 -28.32 13.13
N THR A 31 30.70 -28.43 12.25
CA THR A 31 30.58 -29.56 11.34
C THR A 31 30.10 -29.00 9.98
N PHE A 32 31.09 -28.87 9.10
CA PHE A 32 30.88 -28.78 7.67
C PHE A 32 30.25 -30.08 7.16
N PHE A 33 29.03 -30.04 6.64
CA PHE A 33 28.56 -31.08 5.75
C PHE A 33 28.62 -30.49 4.30
N SER A 34 29.77 -30.76 3.65
CA SER A 34 29.91 -30.67 2.22
C SER A 34 29.26 -31.89 1.59
N ALA A 35 28.09 -31.75 1.01
CA ALA A 35 27.57 -32.75 0.09
C ALA A 35 28.18 -32.47 -1.29
N LEU A 36 29.22 -33.20 -1.64
CA LEU A 36 29.70 -33.35 -3.02
C LEU A 36 28.66 -34.20 -3.75
N PHE A 37 27.95 -33.59 -4.67
CA PHE A 37 27.23 -34.33 -5.72
C PHE A 37 28.25 -34.71 -6.82
N PHE A 38 28.59 -36.00 -6.86
CA PHE A 38 29.27 -36.61 -7.97
C PHE A 38 28.29 -36.71 -9.16
N PHE A 39 28.61 -36.03 -10.24
CA PHE A 39 28.03 -36.34 -11.54
C PHE A 39 28.61 -37.68 -12.01
N SER A 40 27.83 -38.75 -11.94
CA SER A 40 28.12 -40.02 -12.61
C SER A 40 27.40 -40.01 -13.95
N GLY A 41 28.18 -39.85 -15.01
CA GLY A 41 27.69 -39.99 -16.39
C GLY A 41 27.22 -41.43 -16.60
N CYS A 42 25.95 -41.59 -16.98
CA CYS A 42 25.41 -42.85 -17.39
C CYS A 42 25.61 -42.99 -18.91
N GLN A 43 26.57 -43.81 -19.33
CA GLN A 43 26.68 -44.27 -20.72
C GLN A 43 25.52 -45.22 -21.01
N MET A 44 24.73 -44.89 -22.04
CA MET A 44 23.73 -45.80 -22.61
C MET A 44 24.43 -46.84 -23.48
N GLU A 45 24.46 -48.09 -23.01
CA GLU A 45 24.72 -49.24 -23.86
C GLU A 45 23.54 -49.52 -24.77
N GLN A 46 23.79 -49.48 -26.07
CA GLN A 46 22.87 -49.99 -27.07
C GLN A 46 22.85 -51.52 -27.04
N GLN A 47 21.77 -52.10 -26.55
CA GLN A 47 21.48 -53.53 -26.78
C GLN A 47 20.50 -53.67 -27.95
N SER A 48 21.02 -54.27 -29.02
CA SER A 48 20.24 -54.74 -30.16
C SER A 48 19.40 -55.93 -29.77
N PHE A 49 18.07 -55.85 -29.82
CA PHE A 49 17.18 -56.98 -29.70
C PHE A 49 16.69 -57.42 -31.11
N THR A 50 16.99 -58.67 -31.45
CA THR A 50 16.46 -59.39 -32.59
C THR A 50 15.00 -59.83 -32.34
N ALA A 51 14.16 -59.54 -33.31
CA ALA A 51 12.74 -59.96 -33.31
C ALA A 51 12.59 -61.48 -33.39
N SER A 52 11.80 -62.06 -32.49
CA SER A 52 11.16 -63.35 -32.66
C SER A 52 9.65 -63.13 -32.55
N GLU A 53 8.94 -63.46 -33.68
CA GLU A 53 7.50 -63.48 -33.71
C GLU A 53 6.96 -64.58 -32.79
N GLN A 54 6.09 -64.20 -31.88
CA GLN A 54 5.04 -65.10 -31.34
C GLN A 54 3.75 -64.32 -31.25
N THR A 55 2.80 -64.71 -32.07
CA THR A 55 1.39 -64.34 -32.06
C THR A 55 0.72 -64.97 -30.85
N GLU A 56 0.37 -64.13 -29.85
CA GLU A 56 -0.69 -64.45 -28.89
C GLU A 56 -1.72 -63.33 -28.86
N ASN A 57 -2.95 -63.69 -29.25
CA ASN A 57 -4.13 -62.86 -29.06
C ASN A 57 -4.43 -62.69 -27.57
N SER A 58 -4.09 -61.59 -26.98
CA SER A 58 -4.68 -61.13 -25.74
C SER A 58 -5.26 -59.74 -25.94
N SER A 59 -6.57 -59.59 -25.70
CA SER A 59 -7.25 -58.34 -25.63
C SER A 59 -6.67 -57.49 -24.49
N SER A 60 -5.61 -56.75 -24.78
CA SER A 60 -5.09 -55.74 -23.87
C SER A 60 -5.93 -54.48 -24.08
N THR A 61 -6.70 -54.09 -23.07
CA THR A 61 -7.09 -52.71 -22.87
C THR A 61 -5.80 -51.93 -22.77
N SER A 62 -5.42 -51.24 -23.86
CA SER A 62 -4.26 -50.33 -23.84
C SER A 62 -4.55 -49.24 -22.80
N GLU A 63 -3.80 -49.24 -21.73
CA GLU A 63 -3.75 -48.05 -20.89
C GLU A 63 -3.42 -46.86 -21.79
N PRO A 64 -4.11 -45.72 -21.62
CA PRO A 64 -3.81 -44.52 -22.41
C PRO A 64 -2.33 -44.17 -22.22
N MET A 65 -1.59 -44.11 -23.36
CA MET A 65 -0.18 -43.71 -23.32
C MET A 65 -0.07 -42.36 -22.61
N GLN A 66 0.70 -42.29 -21.53
CA GLN A 66 0.97 -41.08 -20.79
C GLN A 66 1.83 -40.15 -21.65
N GLU A 67 1.23 -39.12 -22.25
CA GLU A 67 1.96 -38.12 -23.01
C GLU A 67 2.60 -37.11 -22.06
N PRO A 68 3.91 -36.78 -22.23
CA PRO A 68 4.54 -35.71 -21.48
C PRO A 68 3.89 -34.36 -21.74
N LEU A 69 3.74 -33.53 -20.70
CA LEU A 69 3.36 -32.14 -20.83
C LEU A 69 4.61 -31.28 -20.99
N ALA A 70 4.73 -30.51 -22.07
CA ALA A 70 5.78 -29.51 -22.24
C ALA A 70 5.39 -28.23 -21.53
N VAL A 71 6.23 -27.79 -20.59
CA VAL A 71 6.11 -26.52 -19.84
C VAL A 71 7.38 -25.73 -20.04
N THR A 72 7.27 -24.51 -20.55
CA THR A 72 8.41 -23.58 -20.62
C THR A 72 8.49 -22.81 -19.30
N ALA A 73 9.62 -22.89 -18.60
CA ALA A 73 9.88 -22.14 -17.38
C ALA A 73 11.39 -21.90 -17.23
N ALA A 74 11.80 -20.81 -16.57
CA ALA A 74 13.20 -20.44 -16.35
C ALA A 74 14.07 -20.44 -17.62
N GLY A 75 13.45 -20.18 -18.79
CA GLY A 75 14.11 -20.19 -20.09
C GLY A 75 14.38 -21.59 -20.66
N GLU A 76 13.86 -22.66 -20.05
CA GLU A 76 14.01 -24.06 -20.47
C GLU A 76 12.64 -24.71 -20.70
N VAL A 77 12.61 -25.81 -21.45
CA VAL A 77 11.41 -26.62 -21.67
C VAL A 77 11.49 -27.87 -20.82
N PHE A 78 10.55 -28.01 -19.89
CA PHE A 78 10.38 -29.18 -19.04
C PHE A 78 9.35 -30.12 -19.65
N LEU A 79 9.71 -31.40 -19.84
CA LEU A 79 8.80 -32.45 -20.21
C LEU A 79 8.31 -33.15 -18.94
N LEU A 80 7.16 -32.72 -18.43
CA LEU A 80 6.58 -33.25 -17.20
C LEU A 80 5.88 -34.60 -17.52
N LEU A 81 6.15 -35.60 -16.71
CA LEU A 81 5.42 -36.88 -16.72
C LEU A 81 4.40 -36.87 -15.57
N PRO A 82 3.23 -37.54 -15.73
CA PRO A 82 2.32 -37.74 -14.62
C PRO A 82 3.03 -38.40 -13.43
N ASP A 83 2.64 -38.02 -12.22
CA ASP A 83 3.18 -38.55 -10.97
C ASP A 83 4.70 -38.32 -10.75
N GLN A 84 5.31 -37.45 -11.55
CA GLN A 84 6.68 -36.99 -11.37
C GLN A 84 6.72 -35.48 -11.12
N GLU A 85 7.64 -35.06 -10.26
CA GLU A 85 7.89 -33.65 -9.99
C GLU A 85 9.17 -33.19 -10.69
N ALA A 86 9.10 -32.03 -11.35
CA ALA A 86 10.27 -31.29 -11.81
C ALA A 86 10.39 -30.01 -11.00
N ALA A 87 11.59 -29.40 -11.01
CA ALA A 87 11.83 -28.15 -10.30
C ALA A 87 12.70 -27.18 -11.11
N CYS A 88 12.46 -25.88 -10.95
CA CYS A 88 13.29 -24.82 -11.52
C CYS A 88 13.28 -23.58 -10.63
N THR A 89 14.17 -22.61 -10.94
CA THR A 89 14.21 -21.30 -10.27
C THR A 89 13.93 -20.21 -11.29
N ALA A 90 12.89 -19.41 -11.06
CA ALA A 90 12.54 -18.25 -11.86
C ALA A 90 13.10 -16.97 -11.19
N THR A 91 13.95 -16.25 -11.88
CA THR A 91 14.55 -14.99 -11.41
C THR A 91 13.92 -13.74 -12.00
N LEU A 92 13.02 -13.92 -12.96
CA LEU A 92 12.26 -12.85 -13.63
C LEU A 92 10.81 -13.31 -13.80
N PRO A 93 9.82 -12.41 -13.79
CA PRO A 93 8.42 -12.75 -14.05
C PRO A 93 8.18 -13.44 -15.39
N GLU A 94 8.94 -13.06 -16.44
CA GLU A 94 8.86 -13.64 -17.77
C GLU A 94 9.39 -15.08 -17.83
N ALA A 95 10.08 -15.54 -16.79
CA ALA A 95 10.59 -16.90 -16.65
C ALA A 95 9.62 -17.84 -15.89
N LEU A 96 8.41 -17.37 -15.55
CA LEU A 96 7.38 -18.17 -14.91
C LEU A 96 6.80 -19.23 -15.90
N PRO A 97 6.20 -20.31 -15.39
CA PRO A 97 5.68 -21.38 -16.21
C PRO A 97 4.66 -20.91 -17.26
N HIS A 98 4.87 -21.36 -18.50
CA HIS A 98 4.00 -21.15 -19.63
C HIS A 98 3.69 -22.51 -20.31
N VAL A 99 2.45 -22.72 -20.73
CA VAL A 99 1.98 -23.92 -21.41
C VAL A 99 1.24 -23.52 -22.68
N GLU A 100 1.66 -24.06 -23.82
CA GLU A 100 1.03 -23.77 -25.14
C GLU A 100 -0.36 -24.39 -25.32
N LYS A 101 -0.70 -25.41 -24.50
CA LYS A 101 -1.98 -26.13 -24.58
C LYS A 101 -3.04 -25.47 -23.69
N ASP A 102 -4.11 -24.98 -24.29
CA ASP A 102 -5.19 -24.24 -23.58
C ASP A 102 -6.16 -25.15 -22.80
N ASP A 103 -6.12 -26.47 -22.98
CA ASP A 103 -7.04 -27.44 -22.38
C ASP A 103 -6.68 -27.85 -20.95
N PHE A 104 -5.63 -27.28 -20.39
CA PHE A 104 -5.22 -27.52 -19.00
C PHE A 104 -5.84 -26.53 -18.00
N SER A 105 -6.39 -27.08 -16.93
CA SER A 105 -6.63 -26.33 -15.69
C SER A 105 -5.33 -26.24 -14.89
N VAL A 106 -5.09 -25.07 -14.30
CA VAL A 106 -3.87 -24.80 -13.55
C VAL A 106 -4.22 -24.33 -12.16
N GLN A 107 -3.56 -24.90 -11.17
CA GLN A 107 -3.57 -24.42 -9.79
C GLN A 107 -2.14 -24.13 -9.34
N VAL A 108 -1.94 -23.02 -8.63
CA VAL A 108 -0.66 -22.69 -8.04
C VAL A 108 -0.83 -22.57 -6.53
N PHE A 109 0.05 -23.21 -5.79
CA PHE A 109 0.03 -23.23 -4.33
C PHE A 109 1.35 -22.68 -3.77
N GLU A 110 1.24 -21.93 -2.70
CA GLU A 110 2.34 -21.61 -1.80
C GLU A 110 2.15 -22.44 -0.52
N GLY A 111 2.98 -23.47 -0.32
CA GLY A 111 2.70 -24.51 0.67
C GLY A 111 1.34 -25.16 0.42
N GLU A 112 0.41 -25.04 1.36
CA GLU A 112 -0.96 -25.54 1.26
C GLU A 112 -1.96 -24.47 0.80
N THR A 113 -1.52 -23.21 0.65
CA THR A 113 -2.39 -22.09 0.29
C THR A 113 -2.54 -22.01 -1.23
N LEU A 114 -3.79 -21.97 -1.72
CA LEU A 114 -4.09 -21.77 -3.13
C LEU A 114 -3.86 -20.30 -3.51
N ALA A 115 -2.84 -20.03 -4.32
CA ALA A 115 -2.48 -18.71 -4.80
C ALA A 115 -3.16 -18.34 -6.13
N PHE A 116 -3.42 -19.34 -6.98
CA PHE A 116 -4.07 -19.15 -8.28
C PHE A 116 -4.86 -20.41 -8.69
N SER A 117 -6.00 -20.20 -9.36
CA SER A 117 -6.76 -21.26 -10.03
C SER A 117 -7.38 -20.71 -11.31
N GLY A 118 -7.11 -21.36 -12.45
CA GLY A 118 -7.59 -20.91 -13.75
C GLY A 118 -7.19 -21.85 -14.88
N THR A 119 -7.20 -21.35 -16.11
CA THR A 119 -6.71 -22.05 -17.31
C THR A 119 -5.25 -21.71 -17.58
N ALA A 120 -4.61 -22.46 -18.50
CA ALA A 120 -3.25 -22.17 -18.96
C ALA A 120 -3.13 -20.73 -19.52
N ALA A 121 -4.11 -20.27 -20.29
CA ALA A 121 -4.12 -18.89 -20.80
C ALA A 121 -4.22 -17.83 -19.67
N GLN A 122 -4.98 -18.09 -18.63
CA GLN A 122 -5.09 -17.19 -17.47
C GLN A 122 -3.83 -17.18 -16.61
N LEU A 123 -3.05 -18.27 -16.64
CA LEU A 123 -1.77 -18.36 -15.92
C LEU A 123 -0.77 -17.28 -16.37
N GLU A 124 -0.79 -16.86 -17.63
CA GLU A 124 0.10 -15.82 -18.16
C GLU A 124 -0.01 -14.48 -17.42
N THR A 125 -1.13 -14.23 -16.77
CA THR A 125 -1.36 -13.01 -15.98
C THR A 125 -1.00 -13.17 -14.50
N PHE A 126 -0.68 -14.38 -14.05
CA PHE A 126 -0.35 -14.66 -12.67
C PHE A 126 1.14 -14.44 -12.41
N VAL A 127 1.45 -13.57 -11.46
CA VAL A 127 2.78 -13.42 -10.91
C VAL A 127 2.71 -13.65 -9.40
N PRO A 128 3.54 -14.55 -8.84
CA PRO A 128 3.60 -14.77 -7.40
C PRO A 128 3.75 -13.47 -6.61
N PRO A 129 3.01 -13.29 -5.49
CA PRO A 129 3.04 -12.04 -4.73
C PRO A 129 4.39 -11.78 -4.07
N GLN A 130 5.11 -12.82 -3.70
CA GLN A 130 6.39 -12.75 -3.00
C GLN A 130 7.35 -13.81 -3.54
N ASN A 131 8.64 -13.71 -3.18
CA ASN A 131 9.59 -14.77 -3.43
C ASN A 131 9.29 -15.98 -2.54
N GLY A 132 9.42 -17.18 -3.10
CA GLY A 132 9.12 -18.42 -2.38
C GLY A 132 9.04 -19.63 -3.29
N LEU A 133 8.68 -20.76 -2.70
CA LEU A 133 8.50 -22.01 -3.43
C LEU A 133 7.02 -22.21 -3.76
N TYR A 134 6.73 -22.29 -5.04
CA TYR A 134 5.39 -22.45 -5.59
C TYR A 134 5.25 -23.79 -6.31
N ARG A 135 4.15 -24.50 -6.03
CA ARG A 135 3.79 -25.74 -6.73
C ARG A 135 2.75 -25.44 -7.81
N TYR A 136 3.14 -25.59 -9.06
CA TYR A 136 2.26 -25.48 -10.21
C TYR A 136 1.72 -26.86 -10.56
N SER A 137 0.41 -27.03 -10.53
CA SER A 137 -0.31 -28.25 -10.85
C SER A 137 -1.14 -28.05 -12.11
N PHE A 138 -0.85 -28.84 -13.15
CA PHE A 138 -1.53 -28.80 -14.44
C PHE A 138 -2.39 -30.06 -14.59
N SER A 139 -3.66 -29.94 -14.92
CA SER A 139 -4.56 -31.09 -15.09
C SER A 139 -5.44 -30.96 -16.34
N ASN A 140 -5.57 -32.05 -17.11
CA ASN A 140 -6.52 -32.17 -18.21
C ASN A 140 -7.68 -33.11 -17.88
N GLY A 141 -7.88 -33.44 -16.61
CA GLY A 141 -8.91 -34.39 -16.14
C GLY A 141 -8.50 -35.84 -16.13
N ASN A 142 -7.55 -36.26 -16.99
CA ASN A 142 -7.02 -37.62 -17.03
C ASN A 142 -5.68 -37.75 -16.29
N PHE A 143 -4.85 -36.74 -16.41
CA PHE A 143 -3.50 -36.71 -15.84
C PHE A 143 -3.27 -35.41 -15.09
N SER A 144 -2.41 -35.47 -14.09
CA SER A 144 -1.92 -34.31 -13.32
C SER A 144 -0.40 -34.26 -13.39
N TYR A 145 0.13 -33.07 -13.59
CA TYR A 145 1.57 -32.78 -13.73
C TYR A 145 1.97 -31.73 -12.72
N THR A 146 3.16 -31.87 -12.17
CA THR A 146 3.64 -30.94 -11.12
C THR A 146 4.99 -30.35 -11.48
N LEU A 147 5.09 -29.01 -11.37
CA LEU A 147 6.35 -28.28 -11.47
C LEU A 147 6.53 -27.43 -10.21
N MET A 148 7.62 -27.65 -9.50
CA MET A 148 8.03 -26.80 -8.37
C MET A 148 8.85 -25.63 -8.89
N VAL A 149 8.46 -24.41 -8.54
CA VAL A 149 9.13 -23.19 -8.98
C VAL A 149 9.53 -22.38 -7.76
N GLU A 150 10.83 -22.25 -7.55
CA GLU A 150 11.37 -21.30 -6.60
C GLU A 150 11.48 -19.94 -7.30
N THR A 151 10.77 -18.92 -6.78
CA THR A 151 10.90 -17.55 -7.30
C THR A 151 11.94 -16.79 -6.49
N ALA A 152 12.87 -16.13 -7.19
CA ALA A 152 13.96 -15.34 -6.60
C ALA A 152 14.09 -14.01 -7.36
N PHE A 153 13.00 -13.26 -7.44
CA PHE A 153 12.97 -11.97 -8.10
C PHE A 153 13.78 -10.94 -7.32
N ALA A 154 14.52 -10.11 -8.04
CA ALA A 154 15.14 -8.95 -7.42
C ALA A 154 14.06 -7.96 -6.94
N PRO A 155 14.34 -7.13 -5.92
CA PRO A 155 13.41 -6.09 -5.49
C PRO A 155 12.99 -5.19 -6.65
N GLN A 156 11.72 -4.83 -6.71
CA GLN A 156 11.12 -4.03 -7.78
C GLN A 156 10.25 -2.91 -7.21
N ILE A 157 10.23 -1.78 -7.90
CA ILE A 157 9.30 -0.68 -7.65
C ILE A 157 8.09 -0.82 -8.57
N PHE A 158 6.91 -0.71 -7.98
CA PHE A 158 5.66 -0.60 -8.72
C PHE A 158 5.00 0.73 -8.37
N TRP A 159 4.80 1.54 -9.38
CA TRP A 159 3.96 2.72 -9.33
C TRP A 159 3.25 2.90 -10.67
N GLN A 160 2.01 3.37 -10.64
CA GLN A 160 1.19 3.48 -11.84
C GLN A 160 1.49 4.75 -12.61
N GLU A 161 1.76 5.84 -11.90
CA GLU A 161 1.95 7.17 -12.45
C GLU A 161 3.17 7.80 -11.78
N SER A 162 4.06 8.39 -12.57
CA SER A 162 5.20 9.19 -12.10
C SER A 162 4.88 10.69 -12.09
N GLU A 163 3.69 11.08 -12.58
CA GLU A 163 3.19 12.44 -12.65
C GLU A 163 1.98 12.60 -11.72
N ALA A 164 1.96 13.71 -10.97
CA ALA A 164 0.84 14.10 -10.13
C ALA A 164 0.57 15.59 -10.24
N LEU A 165 -0.70 15.96 -10.19
CA LEU A 165 -1.12 17.34 -10.01
C LEU A 165 -0.94 17.80 -8.56
N LEU A 166 -0.81 19.12 -8.35
CA LEU A 166 -0.86 19.71 -7.03
C LEU A 166 -2.08 19.23 -6.24
N GLY A 167 -1.87 18.68 -5.05
CA GLY A 167 -2.91 18.14 -4.19
C GLY A 167 -3.23 16.65 -4.40
N GLU A 168 -2.55 15.93 -5.28
CA GLU A 168 -2.74 14.48 -5.44
C GLU A 168 -1.82 13.68 -4.52
N ALA A 169 -1.99 12.37 -4.49
CA ALA A 169 -1.09 11.44 -3.85
C ALA A 169 -0.79 10.27 -4.79
N LEU A 170 0.49 9.89 -4.86
CA LEU A 170 0.98 8.78 -5.68
C LEU A 170 1.16 7.54 -4.83
N PRO A 171 0.44 6.44 -5.11
CA PRO A 171 0.70 5.16 -4.50
C PRO A 171 1.94 4.52 -5.14
N LEU A 172 2.81 3.99 -4.31
CA LEU A 172 3.99 3.24 -4.75
C LEU A 172 4.23 2.03 -3.83
N SER A 173 4.84 0.98 -4.37
CA SER A 173 5.23 -0.18 -3.59
C SER A 173 6.60 -0.71 -4.00
N VAL A 174 7.29 -1.31 -3.02
CA VAL A 174 8.53 -2.07 -3.20
C VAL A 174 8.19 -3.53 -2.94
N ARG A 175 8.38 -4.38 -3.95
CA ARG A 175 8.06 -5.81 -3.88
C ARG A 175 9.32 -6.66 -3.93
N TYR A 176 9.18 -7.93 -3.58
CA TYR A 176 10.24 -8.95 -3.65
C TYR A 176 11.49 -8.56 -2.85
N THR A 177 11.29 -7.94 -1.70
CA THR A 177 12.37 -7.52 -0.81
C THR A 177 12.22 -8.15 0.56
N ASP A 178 13.35 -8.59 1.13
CA ASP A 178 13.50 -9.02 2.51
C ASP A 178 13.98 -7.89 3.43
N ALA A 179 14.04 -6.66 2.91
CA ALA A 179 14.49 -5.50 3.66
C ALA A 179 13.65 -5.30 4.93
N GLN A 180 14.33 -5.14 6.07
CA GLN A 180 13.68 -4.90 7.36
C GLN A 180 13.12 -3.47 7.48
N SER A 181 13.48 -2.60 6.56
CA SER A 181 12.97 -1.24 6.42
C SER A 181 13.17 -0.74 5.00
N VAL A 182 12.25 0.09 4.53
CA VAL A 182 12.38 0.87 3.30
C VAL A 182 12.33 2.34 3.66
N THR A 183 13.24 3.12 3.09
CA THR A 183 13.32 4.56 3.28
C THR A 183 13.45 5.26 1.93
N ALA A 184 13.16 6.56 1.89
CA ALA A 184 13.35 7.34 0.68
C ALA A 184 13.88 8.74 1.00
N GLU A 185 14.52 9.34 -0.01
CA GLU A 185 14.99 10.71 0.01
C GLU A 185 14.43 11.45 -1.21
N THR A 186 13.90 12.64 -0.97
CA THR A 186 13.41 13.53 -2.03
C THR A 186 13.50 14.98 -1.56
N SER A 187 13.53 15.93 -2.51
CA SER A 187 13.45 17.36 -2.23
C SER A 187 11.99 17.87 -2.10
N LEU A 188 10.99 16.99 -2.24
CA LEU A 188 9.61 17.33 -1.88
C LEU A 188 9.50 17.67 -0.39
N SER A 189 8.52 18.50 -0.03
CA SER A 189 8.30 18.94 1.35
C SER A 189 7.87 17.82 2.30
N PHE A 190 7.44 16.69 1.76
CA PHE A 190 7.05 15.49 2.50
C PHE A 190 7.93 14.31 2.10
N GLN A 191 8.46 13.59 3.09
CA GLN A 191 9.20 12.36 2.87
C GLN A 191 8.23 11.16 2.88
N PRO A 192 8.31 10.22 1.92
CA PRO A 192 7.48 9.03 1.90
C PRO A 192 7.66 8.20 3.17
N VAL A 193 6.55 7.72 3.73
CA VAL A 193 6.54 6.77 4.85
C VAL A 193 6.13 5.43 4.31
N PHE A 194 6.98 4.42 4.50
CA PHE A 194 6.72 3.07 4.04
C PHE A 194 6.15 2.20 5.15
N TYR A 195 5.16 1.42 4.81
CA TYR A 195 4.48 0.47 5.69
C TYR A 195 4.69 -0.96 5.17
N PRO A 196 5.03 -1.92 6.05
CA PRO A 196 5.22 -3.30 5.64
C PRO A 196 3.88 -3.94 5.23
N VAL A 197 3.93 -4.75 4.20
CA VAL A 197 2.85 -5.63 3.73
C VAL A 197 3.42 -7.02 3.46
N ASP A 198 2.57 -8.03 3.28
CA ASP A 198 3.00 -9.41 3.16
C ASP A 198 4.05 -9.64 2.05
N ASP A 199 3.95 -8.89 0.96
CA ASP A 199 4.81 -9.02 -0.21
C ASP A 199 5.81 -7.86 -0.42
N GLY A 200 6.04 -7.03 0.62
CA GLY A 200 6.99 -5.93 0.55
C GLY A 200 6.60 -4.70 1.37
N TRP A 201 6.63 -3.53 0.74
CA TRP A 201 6.38 -2.25 1.40
C TRP A 201 5.54 -1.34 0.51
N VAL A 202 4.66 -0.56 1.12
CA VAL A 202 3.79 0.41 0.42
C VAL A 202 3.93 1.80 1.01
N SER A 203 3.68 2.82 0.18
CA SER A 203 3.67 4.22 0.60
C SER A 203 2.70 5.03 -0.24
N LEU A 204 2.05 6.02 0.35
CA LEU A 204 1.38 7.12 -0.35
C LEU A 204 2.28 8.35 -0.29
N LEU A 205 2.69 8.89 -1.45
CA LEU A 205 3.47 10.11 -1.57
C LEU A 205 2.52 11.29 -1.88
N PRO A 206 2.17 12.13 -0.89
CA PRO A 206 1.30 13.27 -1.15
C PRO A 206 2.06 14.43 -1.78
N ILE A 207 1.43 15.10 -2.74
CA ILE A 207 1.93 16.33 -3.35
C ILE A 207 1.14 17.51 -2.78
N HIS A 208 1.80 18.33 -1.97
CA HIS A 208 1.14 19.48 -1.34
C HIS A 208 0.74 20.52 -2.39
N TRP A 209 -0.38 21.23 -2.20
CA TRP A 209 -0.90 22.25 -3.11
C TRP A 209 0.08 23.41 -3.41
N ASN A 210 1.06 23.66 -2.53
CA ASN A 210 2.05 24.73 -2.70
C ASN A 210 3.41 24.23 -3.23
N THR A 211 3.51 22.96 -3.61
CA THR A 211 4.71 22.44 -4.27
C THR A 211 4.92 23.21 -5.59
N THR A 212 6.12 23.61 -5.89
CA THR A 212 6.44 24.22 -7.18
C THR A 212 6.35 23.15 -8.27
N PRO A 213 5.63 23.37 -9.37
CA PRO A 213 5.63 22.45 -10.50
C PRO A 213 7.03 22.19 -11.03
N GLY A 214 7.35 20.93 -11.39
CA GLY A 214 8.66 20.53 -11.87
C GLY A 214 9.00 19.07 -11.57
N GLU A 215 10.24 18.69 -11.81
CA GLU A 215 10.75 17.35 -11.58
C GLU A 215 11.47 17.25 -10.24
N TYR A 216 11.18 16.19 -9.50
CA TYR A 216 11.72 15.92 -8.17
C TYR A 216 12.36 14.53 -8.15
N PRO A 217 13.66 14.42 -7.89
CA PRO A 217 14.29 13.11 -7.70
C PRO A 217 13.71 12.44 -6.46
N LEU A 218 13.49 11.14 -6.55
CA LEU A 218 13.05 10.27 -5.47
C LEU A 218 13.96 9.04 -5.45
N THR A 219 14.82 8.94 -4.44
CA THR A 219 15.69 7.79 -4.22
C THR A 219 15.10 6.91 -3.13
N ILE A 220 14.87 5.63 -3.45
CA ILE A 220 14.30 4.65 -2.50
C ILE A 220 15.38 3.62 -2.17
N TYR A 221 15.55 3.33 -0.89
CA TYR A 221 16.50 2.35 -0.34
C TYR A 221 15.73 1.18 0.26
N ALA A 222 15.97 -0.02 -0.27
CA ALA A 222 15.39 -1.27 0.22
C ALA A 222 16.49 -2.32 0.42
N GLY A 223 16.98 -2.47 1.64
CA GLY A 223 18.15 -3.31 1.93
C GLY A 223 19.39 -2.83 1.19
N THR A 224 19.93 -3.65 0.30
CA THR A 224 21.06 -3.30 -0.58
C THR A 224 20.63 -2.68 -1.91
N SER A 225 19.35 -2.69 -2.22
CA SER A 225 18.82 -2.15 -3.48
C SER A 225 18.56 -0.66 -3.36
N VAL A 226 18.92 0.08 -4.40
CA VAL A 226 18.68 1.52 -4.52
C VAL A 226 17.95 1.78 -5.83
N PHE A 227 16.87 2.55 -5.76
CA PHE A 227 16.06 2.92 -6.92
C PHE A 227 16.05 4.43 -7.07
N GLU A 228 16.43 4.90 -8.25
CA GLU A 228 16.42 6.31 -8.62
C GLU A 228 15.23 6.57 -9.55
N LEU A 229 14.29 7.38 -9.09
CA LEU A 229 13.05 7.71 -9.76
C LEU A 229 12.92 9.23 -9.90
N THR A 230 12.00 9.67 -10.75
CA THR A 230 11.65 11.08 -10.89
C THR A 230 10.13 11.24 -10.74
N VAL A 231 9.72 12.10 -9.82
CA VAL A 231 8.31 12.53 -9.66
C VAL A 231 8.13 13.81 -10.45
N THR A 232 7.22 13.81 -11.40
CA THR A 232 6.81 15.03 -12.12
C THR A 232 5.61 15.65 -11.41
N VAL A 233 5.75 16.87 -10.93
CA VAL A 233 4.66 17.64 -10.34
C VAL A 233 4.14 18.61 -11.38
N ALA A 234 2.92 18.39 -11.83
CA ALA A 234 2.22 19.26 -12.77
C ALA A 234 1.37 20.31 -12.03
N ASP A 235 1.19 21.46 -12.67
CA ASP A 235 0.42 22.57 -12.10
C ASP A 235 -1.08 22.25 -12.08
N ARG A 236 -1.77 22.84 -11.11
CA ARG A 236 -3.23 22.83 -11.01
C ARG A 236 -3.71 24.26 -10.81
N THR A 237 -4.62 24.71 -11.66
CA THR A 237 -5.30 26.00 -11.45
C THR A 237 -6.27 25.90 -10.29
N PHE A 238 -6.12 26.79 -9.31
CA PHE A 238 -7.02 26.93 -8.17
C PHE A 238 -7.87 28.18 -8.31
N GLU A 239 -9.17 28.01 -8.12
CA GLU A 239 -10.12 29.11 -8.16
C GLU A 239 -10.00 30.03 -6.93
N ILE A 240 -10.54 31.25 -7.05
CA ILE A 240 -10.59 32.24 -5.97
C ILE A 240 -11.98 32.23 -5.36
N GLN A 241 -12.05 32.12 -4.03
CA GLN A 241 -13.28 32.28 -3.25
C GLN A 241 -13.21 33.55 -2.44
N ASN A 242 -14.23 34.44 -2.63
CA ASN A 242 -14.40 35.63 -1.83
C ASN A 242 -15.44 35.37 -0.74
N LEU A 243 -15.02 35.37 0.52
CA LEU A 243 -15.88 35.18 1.68
C LEU A 243 -16.13 36.52 2.39
N THR A 244 -17.38 36.79 2.70
CA THR A 244 -17.76 37.85 3.64
C THR A 244 -18.13 37.19 4.95
N VAL A 245 -17.33 37.41 5.99
CA VAL A 245 -17.52 36.85 7.32
C VAL A 245 -17.66 37.99 8.30
N ASP A 246 -18.58 37.91 9.23
CA ASP A 246 -18.69 38.90 10.28
C ASP A 246 -17.50 38.85 11.23
N GLU A 247 -17.10 40.02 11.74
CA GLU A 247 -15.91 40.16 12.60
C GLU A 247 -16.05 39.37 13.91
N THR A 248 -17.26 39.18 14.41
CA THR A 248 -17.51 38.44 15.66
C THR A 248 -17.21 36.94 15.46
N THR A 249 -17.69 36.37 14.35
CA THR A 249 -17.42 34.95 14.01
C THR A 249 -15.93 34.71 13.79
N THR A 250 -15.24 35.62 13.07
CA THR A 250 -13.79 35.53 12.84
C THR A 250 -13.01 35.57 14.15
N ALA A 251 -13.31 36.53 15.03
CA ALA A 251 -12.65 36.69 16.32
C ALA A 251 -12.92 35.53 17.30
N GLN A 252 -14.08 34.91 17.22
CA GLN A 252 -14.44 33.77 18.08
C GLN A 252 -13.86 32.42 17.62
N THR A 253 -13.38 32.34 16.38
CA THR A 253 -12.93 31.08 15.79
C THR A 253 -11.47 31.18 15.30
N VAL A 254 -11.26 31.69 14.07
CA VAL A 254 -9.96 31.63 13.37
C VAL A 254 -8.89 32.48 14.05
N GLU A 255 -9.25 33.65 14.61
CA GLU A 255 -8.33 34.54 15.35
C GLU A 255 -8.30 34.26 16.85
N ASN A 256 -8.98 33.21 17.31
CA ASN A 256 -9.02 32.83 18.70
C ASN A 256 -7.82 31.97 19.07
N ASP A 257 -6.91 32.48 19.91
CA ASP A 257 -5.72 31.76 20.36
C ASP A 257 -6.07 30.48 21.12
N GLU A 258 -7.17 30.46 21.88
CA GLU A 258 -7.64 29.29 22.63
C GLU A 258 -8.14 28.19 21.67
N ALA A 259 -8.89 28.54 20.62
CA ALA A 259 -9.35 27.60 19.60
C ALA A 259 -8.19 27.00 18.81
N ASN A 260 -7.19 27.80 18.47
CA ASN A 260 -5.97 27.34 17.83
C ASN A 260 -5.11 26.45 18.76
N ALA A 261 -5.04 26.78 20.04
CA ALA A 261 -4.35 25.96 21.04
C ALA A 261 -5.05 24.60 21.25
N GLU A 262 -6.39 24.58 21.32
CA GLU A 262 -7.21 23.37 21.37
C GLU A 262 -6.93 22.45 20.17
N TRP A 263 -6.96 23.00 18.94
CA TRP A 263 -6.64 22.28 17.72
C TRP A 263 -5.25 21.66 17.76
N ASN A 264 -4.24 22.45 18.12
CA ASN A 264 -2.87 22.01 18.18
C ASN A 264 -2.65 20.92 19.25
N GLN A 265 -3.35 21.02 20.36
CA GLN A 265 -3.25 20.03 21.44
C GLN A 265 -3.93 18.70 21.09
N ILE A 266 -5.10 18.74 20.44
CA ILE A 266 -5.93 17.56 20.20
C ILE A 266 -5.61 16.95 18.85
N ILE A 267 -5.57 17.73 17.77
CA ILE A 267 -5.56 17.23 16.40
C ILE A 267 -4.14 17.03 15.86
N GLU A 268 -3.19 17.92 16.16
CA GLU A 268 -1.83 17.79 15.63
C GLU A 268 -1.15 16.44 15.97
N PRO A 269 -1.30 15.88 17.19
CA PRO A 269 -0.81 14.53 17.48
C PRO A 269 -1.48 13.43 16.63
N LEU A 270 -2.79 13.57 16.36
CA LEU A 270 -3.56 12.57 15.61
C LEU A 270 -3.17 12.50 14.13
N LYS A 271 -2.69 13.60 13.55
CA LYS A 271 -2.17 13.61 12.18
C LYS A 271 -0.97 12.68 11.98
N ALA A 272 -0.20 12.43 13.04
CA ALA A 272 0.97 11.55 13.01
C ALA A 272 0.63 10.07 13.24
N ILE A 273 -0.58 9.76 13.69
CA ILE A 273 -1.01 8.38 13.89
C ILE A 273 -1.23 7.75 12.51
N SER A 274 -0.71 6.54 12.35
CA SER A 274 -0.87 5.74 11.13
C SER A 274 -0.96 4.28 11.51
N ASP A 275 -2.05 3.63 11.10
CA ASP A 275 -2.22 2.20 11.24
C ASP A 275 -1.45 1.49 10.10
N SER A 276 -0.80 0.38 10.41
CA SER A 276 -0.05 -0.41 9.42
C SER A 276 -0.91 -1.41 8.66
N GLU A 277 -2.22 -1.38 8.84
CA GLU A 277 -3.21 -2.20 8.17
C GLU A 277 -4.01 -1.34 7.18
N GLN A 278 -4.25 -1.85 5.98
CA GLN A 278 -5.14 -1.22 5.01
C GLN A 278 -6.58 -1.61 5.31
N TYR A 279 -7.42 -0.63 5.63
CA TYR A 279 -8.83 -0.87 5.90
C TYR A 279 -9.72 -0.68 4.66
N TRP A 280 -9.31 0.16 3.69
CA TRP A 280 -10.11 0.44 2.49
C TRP A 280 -9.90 -0.58 1.37
N SER A 281 -10.87 -0.66 0.47
CA SER A 281 -10.74 -1.35 -0.82
C SER A 281 -11.46 -0.54 -1.91
N GLY A 282 -10.85 -0.41 -3.09
CA GLY A 282 -11.43 0.38 -4.19
C GLY A 282 -11.47 1.88 -3.91
N CYS A 283 -12.47 2.57 -4.52
CA CYS A 283 -12.67 4.00 -4.38
C CYS A 283 -13.39 4.36 -3.09
N PHE A 284 -13.16 5.57 -2.61
CA PHE A 284 -13.89 6.16 -1.48
C PHE A 284 -15.25 6.69 -1.93
N LEU A 285 -16.21 6.83 -1.01
CA LEU A 285 -17.51 7.41 -1.28
C LEU A 285 -17.49 8.92 -1.03
N GLN A 286 -18.28 9.67 -1.82
CA GLN A 286 -18.69 11.02 -1.42
C GLN A 286 -19.60 10.89 -0.18
N PRO A 287 -19.27 11.54 0.95
CA PRO A 287 -19.91 11.24 2.25
C PRO A 287 -21.34 11.76 2.39
N VAL A 288 -21.73 12.72 1.56
CA VAL A 288 -23.09 13.28 1.50
C VAL A 288 -23.39 13.75 0.08
N GLU A 289 -24.60 13.53 -0.38
CA GLU A 289 -25.08 14.17 -1.61
C GLU A 289 -25.38 15.65 -1.33
N GLY A 290 -24.77 16.55 -2.10
CA GLY A 290 -24.93 17.98 -1.91
C GLY A 290 -24.28 18.78 -3.04
N GLU A 291 -24.62 20.07 -3.11
CA GLU A 291 -23.98 21.00 -4.04
C GLU A 291 -22.56 21.30 -3.57
N ILE A 292 -21.58 21.21 -4.48
CA ILE A 292 -20.21 21.59 -4.19
C ILE A 292 -20.11 23.11 -4.19
N THR A 293 -19.95 23.70 -3.01
CA THR A 293 -19.86 25.15 -2.84
C THR A 293 -18.43 25.64 -2.77
N THR A 294 -17.49 24.79 -2.36
CA THR A 294 -16.06 25.12 -2.30
C THR A 294 -15.21 23.90 -2.67
N GLN A 295 -14.31 24.08 -3.61
CA GLN A 295 -13.37 23.04 -4.04
C GLN A 295 -12.10 23.03 -3.19
N TYR A 296 -11.37 21.90 -3.22
CA TYR A 296 -10.04 21.76 -2.65
C TYR A 296 -9.06 22.77 -3.25
N GLY A 297 -8.24 23.37 -2.41
CA GLY A 297 -7.17 24.27 -2.82
C GLY A 297 -7.61 25.68 -3.20
N MET A 298 -8.92 26.01 -3.15
CA MET A 298 -9.41 27.36 -3.46
C MET A 298 -8.68 28.41 -2.62
N ILE A 299 -8.29 29.49 -3.29
CA ILE A 299 -7.63 30.63 -2.67
C ILE A 299 -8.69 31.50 -1.99
N ARG A 300 -8.63 31.63 -0.67
CA ARG A 300 -9.63 32.37 0.09
C ARG A 300 -9.23 33.84 0.27
N TYR A 301 -10.16 34.72 -0.05
CA TYR A 301 -10.15 36.12 0.34
C TYR A 301 -11.24 36.31 1.38
N VAL A 302 -10.88 36.74 2.58
CA VAL A 302 -11.83 37.04 3.66
C VAL A 302 -11.95 38.55 3.79
N ASN A 303 -13.16 39.07 3.62
CA ASN A 303 -13.45 40.52 3.63
C ASN A 303 -12.50 41.33 2.73
N GLY A 304 -12.18 40.77 1.53
CA GLY A 304 -11.30 41.40 0.55
C GLY A 304 -9.81 41.23 0.79
N ASN A 305 -9.40 40.58 1.87
CA ASN A 305 -8.00 40.31 2.20
C ASN A 305 -7.61 38.87 1.82
N PRO A 306 -6.47 38.65 1.12
CA PRO A 306 -5.99 37.31 0.83
C PRO A 306 -5.57 36.61 2.12
N THR A 307 -5.96 35.35 2.26
CA THR A 307 -5.48 34.51 3.35
C THR A 307 -4.31 33.65 2.88
N SER A 308 -3.41 33.29 3.80
CA SER A 308 -2.32 32.31 3.53
C SER A 308 -2.82 30.88 3.51
N VAL A 309 -4.05 30.63 3.94
CA VAL A 309 -4.66 29.32 4.07
C VAL A 309 -5.56 29.05 2.88
N ARG A 310 -5.35 27.92 2.20
CA ARG A 310 -6.25 27.43 1.17
C ARG A 310 -7.25 26.44 1.74
N HIS A 311 -8.34 26.21 1.02
CA HIS A 311 -9.35 25.23 1.39
C HIS A 311 -8.76 23.81 1.41
N SER A 312 -8.78 23.13 2.56
CA SER A 312 -8.13 21.84 2.77
C SER A 312 -8.93 20.64 2.25
N GLY A 313 -10.18 20.85 1.85
CA GLY A 313 -11.10 19.81 1.41
C GLY A 313 -12.10 20.31 0.39
N VAL A 314 -13.31 19.78 0.43
CA VAL A 314 -14.48 20.21 -0.35
C VAL A 314 -15.62 20.52 0.60
N ASP A 315 -16.40 21.56 0.29
CA ASP A 315 -17.62 21.87 1.05
C ASP A 315 -18.83 21.39 0.24
N LEU A 316 -19.62 20.52 0.86
CA LEU A 316 -20.82 19.91 0.30
C LEU A 316 -22.05 20.48 1.03
N ALA A 317 -22.76 21.42 0.39
CA ALA A 317 -23.96 22.02 0.94
C ALA A 317 -25.11 21.00 0.98
N ALA A 318 -25.72 20.83 2.13
CA ALA A 318 -26.88 19.97 2.34
C ALA A 318 -27.65 20.47 3.56
N ASP A 319 -28.95 20.15 3.65
CA ASP A 319 -29.78 20.55 4.78
C ASP A 319 -29.25 19.99 6.11
N THR A 320 -29.38 20.79 7.18
CA THR A 320 -29.08 20.32 8.54
C THR A 320 -29.88 19.06 8.85
N GLY A 321 -29.18 18.04 9.37
CA GLY A 321 -29.77 16.75 9.67
C GLY A 321 -29.64 15.70 8.55
N THR A 322 -29.13 16.07 7.37
CA THR A 322 -28.81 15.11 6.29
C THR A 322 -27.78 14.10 6.80
N PRO A 323 -27.98 12.78 6.63
CA PRO A 323 -27.03 11.78 7.07
C PRO A 323 -25.66 11.91 6.38
N VAL A 324 -24.59 11.81 7.17
CA VAL A 324 -23.19 11.80 6.71
C VAL A 324 -22.67 10.37 6.81
N GLN A 325 -22.09 9.87 5.71
CA GLN A 325 -21.53 8.52 5.63
C GLN A 325 -20.00 8.54 5.77
N ALA A 326 -19.41 7.48 6.34
CA ALA A 326 -17.98 7.24 6.27
C ALA A 326 -17.58 6.99 4.81
N ALA A 327 -16.63 7.78 4.28
CA ALA A 327 -16.18 7.67 2.90
C ALA A 327 -15.45 6.36 2.60
N GLY A 328 -14.85 5.74 3.62
CA GLY A 328 -14.17 4.46 3.57
C GLY A 328 -14.22 3.75 4.91
N LYS A 329 -13.93 2.45 4.92
CA LYS A 329 -13.73 1.68 6.16
C LYS A 329 -12.51 2.21 6.90
N GLY A 330 -12.57 2.30 8.25
CA GLY A 330 -11.44 2.78 9.05
C GLY A 330 -11.73 2.86 10.53
N ARG A 331 -10.74 3.31 11.28
CA ARG A 331 -10.80 3.54 12.72
C ARG A 331 -11.00 5.02 13.02
N VAL A 332 -11.99 5.35 13.80
CA VAL A 332 -12.25 6.72 14.24
C VAL A 332 -11.15 7.16 15.21
N LEU A 333 -10.30 8.09 14.78
CA LEU A 333 -9.26 8.67 15.64
C LEU A 333 -9.82 9.74 16.57
N PHE A 334 -10.88 10.42 16.15
CA PHE A 334 -11.53 11.47 16.92
C PHE A 334 -13.00 11.57 16.55
N ALA A 335 -13.84 11.68 17.54
CA ALA A 335 -15.26 12.06 17.43
C ALA A 335 -15.59 13.01 18.59
N GLY A 336 -15.78 14.29 18.32
CA GLY A 336 -16.00 15.30 19.34
C GLY A 336 -16.18 16.70 18.78
N TYR A 337 -16.38 17.66 19.69
CA TYR A 337 -16.54 19.08 19.34
C TYR A 337 -15.21 19.82 19.49
N LEU A 338 -14.91 20.66 18.50
CA LEU A 338 -13.77 21.59 18.48
C LEU A 338 -14.26 23.00 18.11
N GLN A 339 -13.69 24.04 18.70
CA GLN A 339 -14.13 25.42 18.47
C GLN A 339 -14.02 25.83 17.00
N LEU A 340 -12.95 25.40 16.30
CA LEU A 340 -12.75 25.74 14.89
C LEU A 340 -13.67 24.96 13.95
N THR A 341 -13.82 23.66 14.14
CA THR A 341 -14.44 22.76 13.16
C THR A 341 -15.79 22.22 13.61
N GLY A 342 -16.27 22.64 14.81
CA GLY A 342 -17.53 22.16 15.35
C GLY A 342 -17.49 20.66 15.68
N ASN A 343 -18.61 20.00 15.59
CA ASN A 343 -18.66 18.55 15.70
C ASN A 343 -17.87 17.92 14.56
N THR A 344 -16.86 17.15 14.92
CA THR A 344 -15.81 16.67 14.03
C THR A 344 -15.62 15.17 14.16
N VAL A 345 -15.51 14.49 13.03
CA VAL A 345 -15.05 13.09 12.94
C VAL A 345 -13.75 13.04 12.13
N LEU A 346 -12.78 12.27 12.62
CA LEU A 346 -11.53 11.96 11.94
C LEU A 346 -11.40 10.44 11.86
N ILE A 347 -11.24 9.88 10.66
CA ILE A 347 -11.10 8.45 10.43
C ILE A 347 -9.74 8.16 9.80
N GLU A 348 -8.99 7.22 10.38
CA GLU A 348 -7.78 6.62 9.82
C GLU A 348 -8.17 5.39 9.00
N HIS A 349 -7.70 5.32 7.77
CA HIS A 349 -7.98 4.22 6.86
C HIS A 349 -6.81 3.24 6.71
N GLY A 350 -5.69 3.50 7.36
CA GLY A 350 -4.43 2.79 7.24
C GLY A 350 -3.41 3.52 6.38
N TYR A 351 -2.14 3.22 6.59
CA TYR A 351 -0.99 3.80 5.90
C TYR A 351 -0.95 5.33 5.92
N GLY A 352 -1.52 5.94 6.98
CA GLY A 352 -1.58 7.39 7.16
C GLY A 352 -2.66 8.10 6.32
N LEU A 353 -3.49 7.36 5.59
CA LEU A 353 -4.62 7.94 4.85
C LEU A 353 -5.78 8.21 5.79
N LYS A 354 -6.27 9.46 5.79
CA LYS A 354 -7.33 9.92 6.70
C LYS A 354 -8.43 10.66 5.96
N SER A 355 -9.65 10.56 6.48
CA SER A 355 -10.78 11.42 6.10
C SER A 355 -11.27 12.23 7.29
N TRP A 356 -11.71 13.46 7.00
CA TRP A 356 -12.07 14.50 7.96
C TRP A 356 -13.47 15.01 7.64
N TYR A 357 -14.32 15.13 8.67
CA TYR A 357 -15.73 15.54 8.56
C TYR A 357 -15.98 16.64 9.59
N TYR A 358 -16.27 17.87 9.16
CA TYR A 358 -16.45 19.03 10.03
C TYR A 358 -17.85 19.62 9.93
N HIS A 359 -18.15 20.51 10.86
CA HIS A 359 -19.36 21.31 10.95
C HIS A 359 -20.63 20.50 11.16
N MET A 360 -20.51 19.26 11.62
CA MET A 360 -21.64 18.35 11.81
C MET A 360 -22.59 18.86 12.90
N ASP A 361 -23.87 18.49 12.81
CA ASP A 361 -24.89 18.75 13.82
C ASP A 361 -24.80 17.78 14.99
N SER A 362 -24.64 16.51 14.65
CA SER A 362 -24.53 15.40 15.61
C SER A 362 -23.55 14.33 15.16
N LEU A 363 -23.03 13.56 16.12
CA LEU A 363 -22.09 12.46 15.89
C LEU A 363 -22.74 11.15 16.34
N ASP A 364 -22.68 10.13 15.47
CA ASP A 364 -23.27 8.81 15.72
C ASP A 364 -22.18 7.74 15.94
N VAL A 365 -20.92 8.15 16.12
CA VAL A 365 -19.75 7.30 16.33
C VAL A 365 -18.91 7.80 17.51
N LEU A 366 -18.05 6.92 18.02
CA LEU A 366 -17.14 7.20 19.13
C LEU A 366 -15.68 7.05 18.68
N THR A 367 -14.78 7.75 19.35
CA THR A 367 -13.32 7.54 19.21
C THR A 367 -12.97 6.07 19.45
N ASP A 368 -12.02 5.56 18.66
CA ASP A 368 -11.55 4.17 18.59
C ASP A 368 -12.54 3.16 18.00
N GLN A 369 -13.74 3.59 17.58
CA GLN A 369 -14.68 2.73 16.88
C GLN A 369 -14.20 2.43 15.45
N MET A 370 -14.31 1.16 15.01
CA MET A 370 -14.23 0.80 13.60
C MET A 370 -15.55 1.11 12.90
N VAL A 371 -15.46 1.70 11.71
CA VAL A 371 -16.62 1.99 10.85
C VAL A 371 -16.44 1.35 9.48
N GLU A 372 -17.53 0.92 8.89
CA GLU A 372 -17.56 0.41 7.52
C GLU A 372 -17.80 1.55 6.52
N GLN A 373 -17.37 1.37 5.26
CA GLN A 373 -17.68 2.31 4.18
C GLN A 373 -19.22 2.43 4.03
N GLY A 374 -19.71 3.67 3.94
CA GLY A 374 -21.16 3.95 3.85
C GLY A 374 -21.90 3.92 5.17
N GLN A 375 -21.26 3.56 6.29
CA GLN A 375 -21.87 3.66 7.61
C GLN A 375 -22.18 5.12 7.97
N ILE A 376 -23.38 5.39 8.50
CA ILE A 376 -23.73 6.72 9.02
C ILE A 376 -22.87 7.02 10.24
N ILE A 377 -22.19 8.19 10.22
CA ILE A 377 -21.29 8.66 11.28
C ILE A 377 -21.81 9.91 11.99
N GLY A 378 -22.89 10.48 11.49
CA GLY A 378 -23.56 11.65 12.06
C GLY A 378 -24.40 12.39 11.02
N LYS A 379 -24.61 13.69 11.23
CA LYS A 379 -25.50 14.51 10.40
C LYS A 379 -24.88 15.84 10.04
N VAL A 380 -25.19 16.35 8.85
CA VAL A 380 -24.79 17.70 8.40
C VAL A 380 -25.30 18.76 9.35
N GLY A 381 -24.49 19.74 9.64
CA GLY A 381 -24.82 20.88 10.50
C GLY A 381 -24.18 22.18 10.03
N SER A 382 -23.96 23.10 10.98
CA SER A 382 -23.30 24.38 10.78
C SER A 382 -22.57 24.80 12.07
N THR A 383 -21.95 23.85 12.75
CA THR A 383 -21.23 24.09 14.02
C THR A 383 -19.79 24.51 13.79
N GLY A 384 -19.18 25.25 14.75
CA GLY A 384 -17.85 25.81 14.59
C GLY A 384 -17.80 27.00 13.62
N PHE A 385 -16.67 27.17 12.91
CA PHE A 385 -16.51 28.24 11.91
C PHE A 385 -17.23 27.87 10.61
N SER A 386 -18.52 28.18 10.52
CA SER A 386 -19.39 27.86 9.38
C SER A 386 -20.33 29.03 9.07
N THR A 387 -20.57 29.27 7.79
CA THR A 387 -21.49 30.34 7.30
C THR A 387 -22.88 29.82 6.99
N GLY A 388 -23.11 28.51 7.05
CA GLY A 388 -24.38 27.87 6.74
C GLY A 388 -24.30 26.36 6.71
N PRO A 389 -25.40 25.65 6.60
CA PRO A 389 -25.41 24.18 6.62
C PRO A 389 -24.61 23.57 5.48
N HIS A 390 -23.55 22.83 5.81
CA HIS A 390 -22.71 22.08 4.88
C HIS A 390 -21.87 21.05 5.62
N LEU A 391 -21.33 20.07 4.90
CA LEU A 391 -20.24 19.22 5.35
C LEU A 391 -18.94 19.72 4.73
N HIS A 392 -17.95 20.09 5.55
CA HIS A 392 -16.57 20.16 5.08
C HIS A 392 -15.98 18.77 5.11
N PHE A 393 -15.62 18.24 3.94
CA PHE A 393 -14.99 16.95 3.78
C PHE A 393 -13.57 17.10 3.25
N ALA A 394 -12.58 16.53 3.97
CA ALA A 394 -11.19 16.58 3.54
C ALA A 394 -10.54 15.20 3.62
N MET A 395 -9.46 15.01 2.88
CA MET A 395 -8.59 13.84 2.99
C MET A 395 -7.15 14.26 3.16
N SER A 396 -6.37 13.43 3.85
CA SER A 396 -4.93 13.67 4.04
C SER A 396 -4.15 12.36 4.04
N VAL A 397 -2.89 12.45 3.61
CA VAL A 397 -1.87 11.44 3.86
C VAL A 397 -0.95 11.98 4.94
N ASN A 398 -0.95 11.34 6.10
CA ASN A 398 -0.28 11.82 7.31
C ASN A 398 -0.68 13.27 7.62
N ARG A 399 0.26 14.22 7.49
CA ARG A 399 0.04 15.64 7.79
C ARG A 399 -0.34 16.49 6.57
N VAL A 400 -0.38 15.92 5.37
CA VAL A 400 -0.58 16.63 4.11
C VAL A 400 -1.99 16.42 3.60
N PHE A 401 -2.79 17.48 3.54
CA PHE A 401 -4.11 17.43 2.92
C PHE A 401 -3.98 17.24 1.40
N ILE A 402 -4.81 16.35 0.88
CA ILE A 402 -4.88 16.02 -0.55
C ILE A 402 -6.28 16.32 -1.09
N ASN A 403 -6.41 16.40 -2.40
CA ASN A 403 -7.69 16.56 -3.06
C ASN A 403 -8.55 15.29 -2.87
N PRO A 404 -9.70 15.38 -2.18
CA PRO A 404 -10.56 14.22 -1.92
C PRO A 404 -11.01 13.49 -3.17
N TRP A 405 -11.18 14.21 -4.30
CA TRP A 405 -11.60 13.61 -5.56
C TRP A 405 -10.63 12.56 -6.09
N THR A 406 -9.32 12.67 -5.77
CA THR A 406 -8.36 11.62 -6.13
C THR A 406 -8.76 10.26 -5.55
N ALA A 407 -9.17 10.23 -4.28
CA ALA A 407 -9.59 9.00 -3.62
C ALA A 407 -10.99 8.54 -4.06
N ILE A 408 -11.89 9.47 -4.34
CA ILE A 408 -13.28 9.17 -4.75
C ILE A 408 -13.31 8.65 -6.19
N ASP A 409 -12.64 9.31 -7.13
CA ASP A 409 -12.74 9.01 -8.55
C ASP A 409 -11.84 7.86 -8.99
N LYS A 410 -10.63 7.76 -8.42
CA LYS A 410 -9.60 6.80 -8.84
C LYS A 410 -9.30 5.75 -7.77
N GLY A 411 -9.42 6.11 -6.47
CA GLY A 411 -8.90 5.30 -5.37
C GLY A 411 -7.37 5.26 -5.37
N PHE A 412 -6.81 4.35 -4.56
CA PHE A 412 -5.37 4.11 -4.51
C PHE A 412 -5.09 2.62 -4.71
N SER A 413 -4.24 2.28 -5.65
CA SER A 413 -3.78 0.93 -5.87
C SER A 413 -2.26 0.88 -5.95
N TRP A 414 -1.67 -0.21 -5.48
CA TRP A 414 -0.22 -0.38 -5.33
C TRP A 414 0.50 -0.80 -6.62
N GLY A 415 -0.05 -0.50 -7.76
CA GLY A 415 0.39 -0.95 -9.08
C GLY A 415 -0.21 -2.30 -9.44
N ASN A 416 -0.63 -2.45 -10.69
CA ASN A 416 -1.10 -3.74 -11.18
C ASN A 416 0.10 -4.66 -11.35
N ARG A 417 0.00 -5.87 -10.81
CA ARG A 417 0.78 -6.99 -11.28
C ARG A 417 0.41 -7.19 -12.75
N ARG A 418 1.38 -7.08 -13.62
CA ARG A 418 1.22 -7.54 -15.00
C ARG A 418 1.32 -9.04 -15.03
#